data_3aa57fe292c69613dc977f4f88fe1ea0
#
_entry.id   3aa57fe292c69613dc977f4f88fe1ea0
#
_cell.length_a   1.000
_cell.length_b   1.000
_cell.length_c   1.000
_cell.angle_alpha   90.00
_cell.angle_beta   90.00
_cell.angle_gamma   90.00
#
_symmetry.space_group_name_H-M   'P 1'
#
loop_
_entity.id
_entity.type
_entity.pdbx_description
1 polymer ?
#
loop_
_entity_poly.entity_id
_entity_poly.type
_entity_poly.pdbx_seq_one_letter_code
_entity_poly.pdbx_strand_id
1 'polypeptide(L)'
;MEPPVTPAKISIDDFRKIDLKVATVKSAEAHPNADKLLVLQIDLGGEERQICAGIRNHYTPEELVGKQIVVVANLETAKLRGLESQGMLLAASDEGRVIIMTPEKSVQAGAQVK
;
A
#
# COMPACT_ATOMS: atom_id res chain seq x y z
N MET A 1 11.98 -20.93 15.05
CA MET A 1 11.74 -19.50 14.82
C MET A 1 13.04 -18.75 14.95
N GLU A 2 13.38 -18.04 13.93
CA GLU A 2 14.60 -17.23 13.96
C GLU A 2 14.43 -16.02 14.89
N PRO A 3 15.45 -15.67 15.65
CA PRO A 3 15.38 -14.45 16.43
C PRO A 3 15.24 -13.23 15.50
N PRO A 4 14.48 -12.21 15.89
CA PRO A 4 14.35 -11.04 15.06
C PRO A 4 15.73 -10.39 14.85
N VAL A 5 16.02 -10.06 13.60
CA VAL A 5 17.22 -9.30 13.26
C VAL A 5 16.91 -7.84 13.54
N THR A 6 17.71 -7.23 14.42
CA THR A 6 17.56 -5.81 14.69
C THR A 6 18.08 -5.02 13.49
N PRO A 7 17.23 -4.25 12.79
CA PRO A 7 17.69 -3.47 11.66
C PRO A 7 18.73 -2.41 12.10
N ALA A 8 19.63 -2.10 11.22
CA ALA A 8 20.54 -0.97 11.46
C ALA A 8 19.73 0.32 11.60
N LYS A 9 20.19 1.21 12.47
CA LYS A 9 19.57 2.52 12.61
C LYS A 9 19.80 3.34 11.35
N ILE A 10 18.82 4.13 10.98
CA ILE A 10 18.95 5.08 9.87
C ILE A 10 18.78 6.49 10.41
N SER A 11 19.30 7.46 9.66
CA SER A 11 19.13 8.87 10.01
C SER A 11 17.70 9.32 9.67
N ILE A 12 17.27 10.40 10.31
CA ILE A 12 15.99 11.01 9.94
C ILE A 12 16.01 11.52 8.50
N ASP A 13 17.17 11.93 7.99
CA ASP A 13 17.30 12.37 6.61
C ASP A 13 17.06 11.21 5.64
N ASP A 14 17.53 10.01 5.97
CA ASP A 14 17.25 8.83 5.16
C ASP A 14 15.77 8.49 5.16
N PHE A 15 15.11 8.59 6.30
CA PHE A 15 13.68 8.37 6.38
C PHE A 15 12.88 9.38 5.54
N ARG A 16 13.33 10.63 5.51
CA ARG A 16 12.66 11.67 4.73
C ARG A 16 12.74 11.48 3.22
N LYS A 17 13.59 10.59 2.75
CA LYS A 17 13.62 10.22 1.34
C LYS A 17 12.39 9.42 0.92
N ILE A 18 11.72 8.79 1.88
CA ILE A 18 10.52 8.01 1.61
C ILE A 18 9.31 8.95 1.65
N ASP A 19 8.53 8.95 0.57
CA ASP A 19 7.32 9.76 0.48
C ASP A 19 6.13 8.90 0.85
N LEU A 20 5.65 9.01 2.09
CA LEU A 20 4.48 8.29 2.58
C LEU A 20 3.27 9.19 2.49
N LYS A 21 2.20 8.70 1.88
CA LYS A 21 0.95 9.45 1.72
C LYS A 21 -0.24 8.57 2.02
N VAL A 22 -1.32 9.21 2.44
CA VAL A 22 -2.61 8.54 2.56
C VAL A 22 -3.32 8.60 1.22
N ALA A 23 -3.80 7.46 0.76
CA ALA A 23 -4.58 7.36 -0.47
C ALA A 23 -5.96 6.79 -0.17
N THR A 24 -6.95 7.21 -0.95
CA THR A 24 -8.29 6.63 -0.88
C THR A 24 -8.45 5.62 -2.01
N VAL A 25 -8.92 4.43 -1.70
CA VAL A 25 -9.15 3.39 -2.70
C VAL A 25 -10.41 3.74 -3.48
N LYS A 26 -10.26 3.94 -4.78
CA LYS A 26 -11.37 4.28 -5.69
C LYS A 26 -12.04 3.02 -6.23
N SER A 27 -11.24 2.03 -6.58
CA SER A 27 -11.73 0.75 -7.06
C SER A 27 -10.73 -0.34 -6.76
N ALA A 28 -11.19 -1.56 -6.74
CA ALA A 28 -10.36 -2.73 -6.48
C ALA A 28 -10.90 -3.91 -7.27
N GLU A 29 -9.99 -4.70 -7.83
CA GLU A 29 -10.37 -5.91 -8.54
C GLU A 29 -9.27 -6.96 -8.43
N ALA A 30 -9.62 -8.20 -8.71
CA ALA A 30 -8.66 -9.28 -8.73
C ALA A 30 -7.73 -9.11 -9.93
N HIS A 31 -6.45 -9.35 -9.72
CA HIS A 31 -5.48 -9.34 -10.82
C HIS A 31 -5.77 -10.53 -11.75
N PRO A 32 -5.87 -10.29 -13.06
CA PRO A 32 -6.29 -11.37 -14.00
C PRO A 32 -5.26 -12.49 -14.14
N ASN A 33 -3.99 -12.22 -13.83
CA ASN A 33 -2.90 -13.18 -14.06
C ASN A 33 -2.11 -13.52 -12.79
N ALA A 34 -2.62 -13.14 -11.61
CA ALA A 34 -1.91 -13.40 -10.37
C ALA A 34 -2.90 -13.66 -9.23
N ASP A 35 -2.85 -14.86 -8.67
CA ASP A 35 -3.84 -15.33 -7.70
C ASP A 35 -3.78 -14.60 -6.36
N LYS A 36 -2.64 -14.00 -6.03
CA LYS A 36 -2.43 -13.37 -4.72
C LYS A 36 -2.53 -11.86 -4.76
N LEU A 37 -2.76 -11.27 -5.95
CA LEU A 37 -2.74 -9.83 -6.13
C LEU A 37 -4.13 -9.26 -6.34
N LEU A 38 -4.37 -8.11 -5.73
CA LEU A 38 -5.46 -7.21 -6.07
C LEU A 38 -4.90 -5.99 -6.79
N VAL A 39 -5.66 -5.48 -7.74
CA VAL A 39 -5.33 -4.23 -8.45
C VAL A 39 -6.20 -3.14 -7.87
N LEU A 40 -5.57 -2.10 -7.35
CA LEU A 40 -6.26 -0.98 -6.73
C LEU A 40 -6.03 0.29 -7.53
N GLN A 41 -7.11 1.02 -7.80
CA GLN A 41 -7.01 2.38 -8.29
C GLN A 41 -7.14 3.29 -7.08
N ILE A 42 -6.14 4.12 -6.83
CA ILE A 42 -6.08 4.95 -5.63
C ILE A 42 -6.01 6.42 -5.99
N ASP A 43 -6.60 7.24 -5.12
CA ASP A 43 -6.58 8.71 -5.23
C ASP A 43 -5.59 9.26 -4.20
N LEU A 44 -4.60 10.01 -4.69
CA LEU A 44 -3.60 10.69 -3.89
C LEU A 44 -3.85 12.19 -3.77
N GLY A 45 -5.10 12.60 -3.91
CA GLY A 45 -5.44 14.02 -3.81
C GLY A 45 -5.24 14.76 -5.14
N GLY A 46 -5.98 14.35 -6.16
CA GLY A 46 -5.87 14.95 -7.49
C GLY A 46 -4.99 14.17 -8.45
N GLU A 47 -4.31 13.15 -7.95
CA GLU A 47 -3.53 12.23 -8.78
C GLU A 47 -4.05 10.81 -8.54
N GLU A 48 -4.34 10.09 -9.60
CA GLU A 48 -4.73 8.69 -9.50
C GLU A 48 -3.57 7.80 -9.89
N ARG A 49 -3.43 6.69 -9.17
CA ARG A 49 -2.42 5.67 -9.48
C ARG A 49 -3.01 4.29 -9.38
N GLN A 50 -2.39 3.37 -10.10
CA GLN A 50 -2.67 1.95 -9.98
C GLN A 50 -1.57 1.31 -9.14
N ILE A 51 -1.98 0.51 -8.15
CA ILE A 51 -1.04 -0.32 -7.40
C ILE A 51 -1.53 -1.75 -7.41
N CYS A 52 -0.59 -2.70 -7.33
CA CYS A 52 -0.90 -4.11 -7.16
C CYS A 52 -0.43 -4.52 -5.77
N ALA A 53 -1.30 -5.17 -5.02
CA ALA A 53 -1.02 -5.50 -3.62
C ALA A 53 -1.29 -6.98 -3.36
N GLY A 54 -0.38 -7.64 -2.66
CA GLY A 54 -0.46 -9.06 -2.33
C GLY A 54 -1.40 -9.35 -1.17
N ILE A 55 -2.64 -8.88 -1.25
CA ILE A 55 -3.60 -8.96 -0.16
C ILE A 55 -4.89 -9.70 -0.54
N ARG A 56 -4.92 -10.34 -1.71
CA ARG A 56 -6.14 -10.98 -2.22
C ARG A 56 -6.68 -12.07 -1.28
N ASN A 57 -5.81 -12.76 -0.57
CA ASN A 57 -6.23 -13.79 0.37
C ASN A 57 -6.72 -13.23 1.71
N HIS A 58 -6.61 -11.92 1.92
CA HIS A 58 -6.93 -11.27 3.19
C HIS A 58 -8.07 -10.27 3.08
N TYR A 59 -8.35 -9.77 1.88
CA TYR A 59 -9.37 -8.75 1.64
C TYR A 59 -10.13 -9.05 0.37
N THR A 60 -11.44 -8.77 0.39
CA THR A 60 -12.23 -8.77 -0.85
C THR A 60 -12.12 -7.40 -1.51
N PRO A 61 -12.19 -7.33 -2.84
CA PRO A 61 -12.18 -6.03 -3.51
C PRO A 61 -13.26 -5.07 -3.00
N GLU A 62 -14.45 -5.58 -2.74
CA GLU A 62 -15.58 -4.76 -2.35
C GLU A 62 -15.36 -4.05 -1.02
N GLU A 63 -14.71 -4.71 -0.07
CA GLU A 63 -14.49 -4.10 1.24
C GLU A 63 -13.42 -3.00 1.22
N LEU A 64 -12.61 -2.94 0.18
CA LEU A 64 -11.53 -1.96 0.09
C LEU A 64 -11.98 -0.62 -0.48
N VAL A 65 -13.02 -0.61 -1.29
CA VAL A 65 -13.49 0.63 -1.93
C VAL A 65 -13.89 1.64 -0.87
N GLY A 66 -13.35 2.84 -0.96
CA GLY A 66 -13.61 3.92 0.00
C GLY A 66 -12.69 3.93 1.20
N LYS A 67 -11.90 2.88 1.42
CA LYS A 67 -10.96 2.87 2.54
C LYS A 67 -9.75 3.74 2.25
N GLN A 68 -9.18 4.28 3.32
CA GLN A 68 -7.91 5.00 3.24
C GLN A 68 -6.77 4.06 3.63
N ILE A 69 -5.69 4.14 2.89
CA ILE A 69 -4.50 3.32 3.08
C ILE A 69 -3.27 4.21 3.09
N VAL A 70 -2.19 3.72 3.68
CA VAL A 70 -0.90 4.40 3.65
C VAL A 70 -0.06 3.77 2.56
N VAL A 71 0.48 4.60 1.67
CA VAL A 71 1.27 4.13 0.54
C VAL A 71 2.63 4.79 0.50
N VAL A 72 3.62 4.05 0.00
CA VAL A 72 4.91 4.60 -0.38
C VAL A 72 4.76 5.13 -1.79
N ALA A 73 4.76 6.46 -1.92
CA ALA A 73 4.38 7.12 -3.18
C ALA A 73 5.53 7.31 -4.14
N ASN A 74 6.78 7.26 -3.67
CA ASN A 74 7.95 7.52 -4.51
C ASN A 74 8.80 6.30 -4.80
N LEU A 75 8.19 5.13 -4.89
CA LEU A 75 8.86 3.95 -5.38
C LEU A 75 8.89 3.94 -6.91
N GLU A 76 9.93 3.33 -7.46
CA GLU A 76 9.96 3.08 -8.90
C GLU A 76 8.78 2.18 -9.29
N THR A 77 8.23 2.44 -10.46
CA THR A 77 7.14 1.62 -10.98
C THR A 77 7.63 0.18 -11.19
N ALA A 78 6.89 -0.77 -10.63
CA ALA A 78 7.16 -2.20 -10.81
C ALA A 78 6.10 -2.81 -11.71
N LYS A 79 6.51 -3.78 -12.51
CA LYS A 79 5.58 -4.52 -13.37
C LYS A 79 5.36 -5.90 -12.75
N LEU A 80 4.13 -6.14 -12.28
CA LEU A 80 3.76 -7.38 -11.59
C LEU A 80 2.77 -8.15 -12.45
N ARG A 81 3.24 -9.24 -13.03
CA ARG A 81 2.43 -10.12 -13.89
C ARG A 81 1.72 -9.35 -15.01
N GLY A 82 2.43 -8.38 -15.62
CA GLY A 82 1.92 -7.62 -16.76
C GLY A 82 1.22 -6.32 -16.42
N LEU A 83 0.95 -6.04 -15.14
CA LEU A 83 0.35 -4.78 -14.72
C LEU A 83 1.32 -3.95 -13.92
N GLU A 84 1.28 -2.64 -14.13
CA GLU A 84 2.17 -1.70 -13.43
C GLU A 84 1.64 -1.40 -12.04
N SER A 85 2.56 -1.41 -11.06
CA SER A 85 2.28 -0.95 -9.70
C SER A 85 3.09 0.32 -9.44
N GLN A 86 2.39 1.42 -9.22
CA GLN A 86 2.99 2.75 -9.05
C GLN A 86 3.01 3.15 -7.58
N GLY A 87 3.52 2.27 -6.76
CA GLY A 87 3.59 2.45 -5.32
C GLY A 87 3.33 1.15 -4.58
N MET A 88 3.35 1.23 -3.26
CA MET A 88 3.16 0.06 -2.42
C MET A 88 2.38 0.48 -1.18
N LEU A 89 1.33 -0.25 -0.83
CA LEU A 89 0.66 -0.01 0.44
C LEU A 89 1.45 -0.63 1.59
N LEU A 90 1.25 -0.10 2.78
CA LEU A 90 1.85 -0.63 3.99
C LEU A 90 0.82 -1.47 4.75
N ALA A 91 1.29 -2.56 5.31
CA ALA A 91 0.44 -3.46 6.09
C ALA A 91 1.26 -4.06 7.22
N ALA A 92 0.58 -4.36 8.32
CA ALA A 92 1.18 -5.10 9.41
C ALA A 92 1.06 -6.59 9.13
N SER A 93 2.12 -7.34 9.42
CA SER A 93 2.11 -8.79 9.29
C SER A 93 2.02 -9.39 10.69
N ASP A 94 0.98 -10.18 10.95
CA ASP A 94 0.70 -10.73 12.27
C ASP A 94 0.24 -12.18 12.13
N GLU A 95 1.13 -13.12 12.41
CA GLU A 95 0.86 -14.56 12.40
C GLU A 95 0.12 -15.02 11.13
N GLY A 96 0.66 -14.65 9.98
CA GLY A 96 0.10 -15.02 8.68
C GLY A 96 -1.05 -14.14 8.22
N ARG A 97 -1.51 -13.19 9.04
CA ARG A 97 -2.49 -12.20 8.64
C ARG A 97 -1.79 -10.95 8.09
N VAL A 98 -2.37 -10.36 7.09
CA VAL A 98 -1.90 -9.09 6.54
C VAL A 98 -2.97 -8.05 6.81
N ILE A 99 -2.64 -7.06 7.62
CA ILE A 99 -3.58 -6.03 8.07
C ILE A 99 -3.12 -4.68 7.54
N ILE A 100 -3.94 -4.05 6.72
CA ILE A 100 -3.62 -2.78 6.08
C ILE A 100 -3.47 -1.68 7.13
N MET A 101 -2.46 -0.84 6.96
CA MET A 101 -2.30 0.36 7.79
C MET A 101 -3.24 1.44 7.28
N THR A 102 -3.97 2.06 8.20
CA THR A 102 -4.95 3.09 7.88
C THR A 102 -4.83 4.22 8.90
N PRO A 103 -5.14 5.47 8.52
CA PRO A 103 -5.18 6.53 9.54
C PRO A 103 -6.36 6.27 10.48
N GLU A 104 -6.15 6.56 11.77
CA GLU A 104 -7.18 6.38 12.80
C GLU A 104 -8.42 7.21 12.52
N LYS A 105 -8.24 8.39 11.95
CA LYS A 105 -9.32 9.28 11.55
C LYS A 105 -9.18 9.59 10.07
N SER A 106 -10.29 9.88 9.42
CA SER A 106 -10.27 10.26 8.02
C SER A 106 -9.46 11.52 7.79
N VAL A 107 -8.66 11.51 6.74
CA VAL A 107 -7.86 12.66 6.31
C VAL A 107 -8.09 12.89 4.83
N GLN A 108 -7.62 14.00 4.31
CA GLN A 108 -7.69 14.24 2.88
C GLN A 108 -6.77 13.28 2.14
N ALA A 109 -7.21 12.81 0.98
CA ALA A 109 -6.35 12.01 0.13
C ALA A 109 -5.12 12.82 -0.26
N GLY A 110 -3.95 12.17 -0.18
CA GLY A 110 -2.67 12.84 -0.41
C GLY A 110 -2.03 13.41 0.84
N ALA A 111 -2.67 13.30 2.00
CA ALA A 111 -2.08 13.77 3.26
C ALA A 111 -0.76 13.04 3.50
N GLN A 112 0.27 13.82 3.87
CA GLN A 112 1.59 13.26 4.08
C GLN A 112 1.71 12.59 5.44
N VAL A 113 2.32 11.41 5.44
CA VAL A 113 2.64 10.66 6.65
C VAL A 113 4.11 10.88 6.97
N LYS A 114 4.39 11.25 8.22
CA LYS A 114 5.76 11.57 8.63
C LYS A 114 5.98 11.31 10.12
#